data_1b80f4952fe5e87e14aa877e7dedd489
#
_entry.id   1b80f4952fe5e87e14aa877e7dedd489
#
_cell.length_a   1.000
_cell.length_b   1.000
_cell.length_c   1.000
_cell.angle_alpha   90.00
_cell.angle_beta   90.00
_cell.angle_gamma   90.00
#
_symmetry.space_group_name_H-M   'P 1'
#
loop_
_entity.id
_entity.type
_entity.pdbx_description
1 polymer ?
#
loop_
_entity_poly.entity_id
_entity_poly.type
_entity_poly.pdbx_seq_one_letter_code
_entity_poly.pdbx_strand_id
1 'polypeptide(L)'
;MKLTKEQSQEIKDLQSQSYKTKRVTAPELEIILYEALPILDHGFIRVIDYMGNDNSIVQAARVSYGKGTKKVNTDSGLIKYLMRHWHSTPFEMCEIKYHVKLPIFIARQWIRHRTANVNEYSARYSILDKEFYLPSKENLAAQSTNNRQGRGNVISGGQAEEVLSLLKDDAERTSVSYTHLTLPTKRIV
;
A
#
# COMPACT_ATOMS: atom_id res chain seq x y z
N MET A 1 -6.67 9.57 -9.52
CA MET A 1 -7.31 10.06 -8.27
C MET A 1 -7.30 11.58 -8.29
N LYS A 2 -8.44 12.24 -8.00
CA LYS A 2 -8.47 13.70 -7.80
C LYS A 2 -8.61 13.97 -6.30
N LEU A 3 -7.60 14.59 -5.71
CA LEU A 3 -7.65 15.05 -4.32
C LEU A 3 -8.64 16.20 -4.20
N THR A 4 -9.37 16.27 -3.08
CA THR A 4 -10.16 17.47 -2.75
C THR A 4 -9.24 18.65 -2.43
N LYS A 5 -9.78 19.87 -2.46
CA LYS A 5 -9.00 21.06 -2.07
C LYS A 5 -8.52 20.98 -0.62
N GLU A 6 -9.36 20.45 0.27
CA GLU A 6 -9.03 20.25 1.68
C GLU A 6 -7.89 19.24 1.87
N GLN A 7 -7.98 18.08 1.21
CA GLN A 7 -6.91 17.08 1.23
C GLN A 7 -5.59 17.61 0.67
N SER A 8 -5.66 18.39 -0.41
CA SER A 8 -4.47 19.03 -0.98
C SER A 8 -3.85 20.07 -0.07
N GLN A 9 -4.68 20.80 0.69
CA GLN A 9 -4.21 21.78 1.68
C GLN A 9 -3.58 21.06 2.88
N GLU A 10 -4.23 20.03 3.42
CA GLU A 10 -3.68 19.20 4.51
C GLU A 10 -2.30 18.65 4.16
N ILE A 11 -2.12 18.11 2.94
CA ILE A 11 -0.82 17.60 2.49
C ILE A 11 0.24 18.72 2.49
N LYS A 12 -0.09 19.91 1.97
CA LYS A 12 0.84 21.06 1.96
C LYS A 12 1.20 21.51 3.36
N ASP A 13 0.23 21.56 4.26
CA ASP A 13 0.44 21.97 5.65
C ASP A 13 1.37 20.98 6.36
N LEU A 14 1.19 19.68 6.17
CA LEU A 14 2.07 18.64 6.69
C LEU A 14 3.49 18.74 6.12
N GLN A 15 3.63 18.93 4.81
CA GLN A 15 4.93 19.05 4.14
C GLN A 15 5.67 20.35 4.50
N SER A 16 4.96 21.39 4.89
CA SER A 16 5.57 22.67 5.32
C SER A 16 6.16 22.63 6.73
N GLN A 17 5.80 21.62 7.53
CA GLN A 17 6.30 21.49 8.89
C GLN A 17 7.73 20.91 8.86
N SER A 18 8.60 21.52 9.63
CA SER A 18 10.00 21.05 9.76
C SER A 18 10.37 20.90 11.23
N TYR A 19 10.97 19.76 11.56
CA TYR A 19 11.35 19.42 12.92
C TYR A 19 12.85 19.09 12.98
N LYS A 20 13.54 19.63 13.99
CA LYS A 20 14.90 19.18 14.31
C LYS A 20 14.82 17.83 15.00
N THR A 21 15.50 16.83 14.44
CA THR A 21 15.57 15.49 15.02
C THR A 21 17.02 15.03 15.18
N LYS A 22 17.27 14.18 16.19
CA LYS A 22 18.53 13.44 16.35
C LYS A 22 18.53 12.10 15.62
N ARG A 23 17.40 11.72 15.01
CA ARG A 23 17.28 10.49 14.23
C ARG A 23 17.92 10.69 12.86
N VAL A 24 18.40 9.59 12.28
CA VAL A 24 18.82 9.60 10.88
C VAL A 24 17.61 9.82 9.98
N THR A 25 17.81 10.53 8.89
CA THR A 25 16.80 10.77 7.86
C THR A 25 17.22 10.17 6.53
N ALA A 26 16.24 9.85 5.69
CA ALA A 26 16.41 9.41 4.31
C ALA A 26 15.94 10.54 3.39
N PRO A 27 16.83 11.33 2.78
CA PRO A 27 16.46 12.52 2.03
C PRO A 27 15.44 12.26 0.91
N GLU A 28 15.54 11.12 0.26
CA GLU A 28 14.61 10.71 -0.81
C GLU A 28 13.19 10.43 -0.29
N LEU A 29 13.06 9.92 0.93
CA LEU A 29 11.76 9.74 1.57
C LEU A 29 11.19 11.05 2.10
N GLU A 30 12.05 11.95 2.61
CA GLU A 30 11.62 13.29 3.06
C GLU A 30 10.94 14.08 1.93
N ILE A 31 11.40 13.94 0.69
CA ILE A 31 10.83 14.64 -0.48
C ILE A 31 9.39 14.17 -0.76
N ILE A 32 9.10 12.90 -0.54
CA ILE A 32 7.80 12.29 -0.88
C ILE A 32 6.90 12.07 0.34
N LEU A 33 7.32 12.49 1.54
CA LEU A 33 6.46 12.39 2.73
C LEU A 33 5.11 13.05 2.48
N TYR A 34 4.07 12.34 2.89
CA TYR A 34 2.66 12.75 2.75
C TYR A 34 2.15 12.91 1.32
N GLU A 35 3.01 12.80 0.29
CA GLU A 35 2.57 12.85 -1.09
C GLU A 35 1.72 11.62 -1.44
N ALA A 36 0.51 11.86 -1.97
CA ALA A 36 -0.36 10.78 -2.42
C ALA A 36 0.01 10.39 -3.86
N LEU A 37 0.80 9.34 -4.00
CA LEU A 37 1.17 8.78 -5.29
C LEU A 37 -0.01 7.97 -5.85
N PRO A 38 -0.62 8.37 -6.97
CA PRO A 38 -1.80 7.71 -7.50
C PRO A 38 -1.46 6.33 -8.06
N ILE A 39 -2.33 5.37 -7.79
CA ILE A 39 -2.23 4.01 -8.34
C ILE A 39 -3.53 3.72 -9.09
N LEU A 40 -3.43 3.49 -10.38
CA LEU A 40 -4.59 3.31 -11.27
C LEU A 40 -5.59 4.48 -11.15
N ASP A 41 -6.88 4.18 -11.02
CA ASP A 41 -7.97 5.15 -11.03
C ASP A 41 -8.29 5.75 -9.64
N HIS A 42 -8.52 4.92 -8.65
CA HIS A 42 -8.96 5.33 -7.31
C HIS A 42 -7.94 5.06 -6.20
N GLY A 43 -6.93 4.26 -6.48
CA GLY A 43 -5.90 3.87 -5.52
C GLY A 43 -4.85 4.94 -5.30
N PHE A 44 -4.18 4.87 -4.17
CA PHE A 44 -2.95 5.61 -3.90
C PHE A 44 -2.09 4.91 -2.86
N ILE A 45 -0.83 5.29 -2.83
CA ILE A 45 0.11 5.01 -1.74
C ILE A 45 0.78 6.31 -1.33
N ARG A 46 0.96 6.52 -0.03
CA ARG A 46 1.76 7.63 0.49
C ARG A 46 2.60 7.18 1.69
N VAL A 47 3.80 7.70 1.79
CA VAL A 47 4.66 7.50 2.96
C VAL A 47 4.18 8.43 4.07
N ILE A 48 3.93 7.88 5.26
CA ILE A 48 3.48 8.65 6.43
C ILE A 48 4.63 8.86 7.41
N ASP A 49 5.49 7.86 7.54
CA ASP A 49 6.58 7.84 8.51
C ASP A 49 7.57 6.75 8.14
N TYR A 50 8.79 6.84 8.64
CA TYR A 50 9.79 5.81 8.45
C TYR A 50 10.79 5.77 9.60
N MET A 51 11.51 4.67 9.72
CA MET A 51 12.59 4.48 10.68
C MET A 51 13.83 3.93 9.98
N GLY A 52 14.95 4.61 10.15
CA GLY A 52 16.24 4.19 9.61
C GLY A 52 16.50 4.64 8.17
N ASN A 53 17.69 4.29 7.70
CA ASN A 53 18.17 4.49 6.33
C ASN A 53 19.22 3.41 5.99
N ASP A 54 19.86 3.51 4.84
CA ASP A 54 20.89 2.55 4.40
C ASP A 54 22.02 2.36 5.42
N ASN A 55 22.43 3.43 6.12
CA ASN A 55 23.44 3.32 7.17
C ASN A 55 22.95 2.48 8.36
N SER A 56 21.66 2.51 8.66
CA SER A 56 21.08 1.70 9.74
C SER A 56 21.19 0.21 9.43
N ILE A 57 20.96 -0.18 8.16
CA ILE A 57 21.16 -1.55 7.69
C ILE A 57 22.62 -2.00 7.85
N VAL A 58 23.54 -1.15 7.41
CA VAL A 58 24.97 -1.41 7.51
C VAL A 58 25.43 -1.56 8.96
N GLN A 59 24.96 -0.67 9.84
CA GLN A 59 25.27 -0.75 11.26
C GLN A 59 24.74 -2.03 11.89
N ALA A 60 23.50 -2.40 11.59
CA ALA A 60 22.89 -3.64 12.07
C ALA A 60 23.70 -4.87 11.64
N ALA A 61 24.11 -4.93 10.37
CA ALA A 61 24.93 -6.02 9.87
C ALA A 61 26.30 -6.10 10.58
N ARG A 62 26.89 -4.95 10.91
CA ARG A 62 28.22 -4.88 11.53
C ARG A 62 28.25 -5.12 13.03
N VAL A 63 27.11 -5.07 13.69
CA VAL A 63 27.01 -5.45 15.13
C VAL A 63 27.62 -6.84 15.35
N SER A 64 27.41 -7.78 14.45
CA SER A 64 27.96 -9.13 14.54
C SER A 64 29.49 -9.19 14.52
N TYR A 65 30.17 -8.14 14.05
CA TYR A 65 31.63 -8.09 13.95
C TYR A 65 32.29 -7.21 15.03
N GLY A 66 31.53 -6.56 15.88
CA GLY A 66 32.02 -5.70 16.95
C GLY A 66 32.87 -4.50 16.49
N LYS A 67 32.92 -4.18 15.19
CA LYS A 67 33.70 -3.10 14.62
C LYS A 67 32.78 -2.12 13.90
N GLY A 68 32.84 -0.85 14.31
CA GLY A 68 32.04 0.23 13.72
C GLY A 68 32.21 0.43 12.20
N THR A 69 31.45 1.36 11.66
CA THR A 69 31.36 1.66 10.22
C THR A 69 32.71 1.97 9.57
N LYS A 70 32.95 1.34 8.44
CA LYS A 70 34.01 1.68 7.50
C LYS A 70 33.38 2.34 6.27
N LYS A 71 34.09 3.26 5.65
CA LYS A 71 33.80 4.10 4.46
C LYS A 71 32.54 3.79 3.61
N VAL A 72 31.80 4.84 3.23
CA VAL A 72 30.53 4.86 2.46
C VAL A 72 30.53 3.96 1.20
N ASN A 73 31.62 3.89 0.45
CA ASN A 73 31.70 3.05 -0.77
C ASN A 73 31.68 1.54 -0.50
N THR A 74 32.09 1.10 0.69
CA THR A 74 32.01 -0.29 1.13
C THR A 74 30.60 -0.66 1.60
N ASP A 75 29.81 0.30 1.96
CA ASP A 75 28.50 0.12 2.58
C ASP A 75 27.45 -0.26 1.54
N SER A 76 27.44 0.37 0.36
CA SER A 76 26.58 -0.03 -0.76
C SER A 76 26.88 -1.45 -1.27
N GLY A 77 28.14 -1.83 -1.30
CA GLY A 77 28.55 -3.20 -1.63
C GLY A 77 28.03 -4.23 -0.61
N LEU A 78 28.07 -3.89 0.67
CA LEU A 78 27.56 -4.73 1.75
C LEU A 78 26.03 -4.91 1.64
N ILE A 79 25.27 -3.84 1.44
CA ILE A 79 23.81 -3.93 1.29
C ILE A 79 23.46 -4.85 0.11
N LYS A 80 24.11 -4.67 -1.05
CA LYS A 80 23.89 -5.55 -2.22
C LYS A 80 24.25 -7.01 -1.93
N TYR A 81 25.32 -7.25 -1.18
CA TYR A 81 25.69 -8.59 -0.75
C TYR A 81 24.63 -9.22 0.15
N LEU A 82 24.17 -8.48 1.18
CA LEU A 82 23.14 -8.94 2.11
C LEU A 82 21.84 -9.29 1.38
N MET A 83 21.40 -8.46 0.44
CA MET A 83 20.21 -8.73 -0.39
C MET A 83 20.39 -9.99 -1.24
N ARG A 84 21.52 -10.12 -1.92
CA ARG A 84 21.80 -11.27 -2.81
C ARG A 84 21.80 -12.59 -2.05
N HIS A 85 22.26 -12.58 -0.82
CA HIS A 85 22.39 -13.76 0.02
C HIS A 85 21.25 -13.95 1.03
N TRP A 86 20.16 -13.19 0.88
CA TRP A 86 18.95 -13.30 1.72
C TRP A 86 19.19 -13.09 3.22
N HIS A 87 20.15 -12.27 3.58
CA HIS A 87 20.35 -11.84 4.96
C HIS A 87 19.32 -10.75 5.31
N SER A 88 18.11 -11.15 5.72
CA SER A 88 16.97 -10.24 5.92
C SER A 88 17.06 -9.38 7.18
N THR A 89 17.55 -9.95 8.28
CA THR A 89 17.55 -9.30 9.61
C THR A 89 18.09 -7.86 9.63
N PRO A 90 19.21 -7.51 8.96
CA PRO A 90 19.68 -6.13 8.94
C PRO A 90 18.69 -5.15 8.32
N PHE A 91 17.88 -5.59 7.33
CA PHE A 91 16.85 -4.79 6.68
C PHE A 91 15.63 -4.58 7.57
N GLU A 92 15.34 -5.52 8.49
CA GLU A 92 14.26 -5.43 9.46
C GLU A 92 14.50 -4.33 10.51
N MET A 93 15.69 -3.74 10.55
CA MET A 93 16.01 -2.56 11.37
C MET A 93 15.56 -1.25 10.72
N CYS A 94 14.96 -1.30 9.55
CA CYS A 94 14.33 -0.17 8.88
C CYS A 94 12.87 -0.48 8.61
N GLU A 95 12.00 0.50 8.85
CA GLU A 95 10.57 0.38 8.62
C GLU A 95 10.04 1.57 7.83
N ILE A 96 9.01 1.34 7.02
CA ILE A 96 8.28 2.41 6.33
C ILE A 96 6.79 2.24 6.63
N LYS A 97 6.17 3.32 7.10
CA LYS A 97 4.73 3.37 7.34
C LYS A 97 4.02 3.95 6.13
N TYR A 98 3.15 3.17 5.53
CA TYR A 98 2.34 3.56 4.38
C TYR A 98 0.89 3.78 4.76
N HIS A 99 0.28 4.80 4.15
CA HIS A 99 -1.16 4.87 3.99
C HIS A 99 -1.51 4.43 2.56
N VAL A 100 -2.36 3.42 2.45
CA VAL A 100 -2.67 2.80 1.16
C VAL A 100 -4.17 2.73 0.97
N LYS A 101 -4.65 3.16 -0.21
CA LYS A 101 -6.01 2.94 -0.66
C LYS A 101 -5.98 1.92 -1.80
N LEU A 102 -6.67 0.80 -1.62
CA LEU A 102 -6.68 -0.30 -2.58
C LEU A 102 -8.00 -1.08 -2.51
N PRO A 103 -8.35 -1.85 -3.56
CA PRO A 103 -9.51 -2.73 -3.53
C PRO A 103 -9.39 -3.80 -2.44
N ILE A 104 -10.51 -4.17 -1.82
CA ILE A 104 -10.53 -5.12 -0.71
C ILE A 104 -9.94 -6.50 -1.09
N PHE A 105 -10.15 -6.96 -2.30
CA PHE A 105 -9.59 -8.26 -2.75
C PHE A 105 -8.07 -8.24 -2.84
N ILE A 106 -7.45 -7.08 -3.16
CA ILE A 106 -6.00 -6.89 -3.08
C ILE A 106 -5.55 -6.83 -1.63
N ALA A 107 -6.26 -6.07 -0.78
CA ALA A 107 -5.96 -6.00 0.64
C ALA A 107 -5.93 -7.39 1.29
N ARG A 108 -6.91 -8.24 0.98
CA ARG A 108 -7.00 -9.62 1.48
C ARG A 108 -5.82 -10.51 1.07
N GLN A 109 -5.21 -10.26 -0.06
CA GLN A 109 -3.96 -10.93 -0.46
C GLN A 109 -2.76 -10.35 0.30
N TRP A 110 -2.68 -9.03 0.40
CA TRP A 110 -1.54 -8.34 1.00
C TRP A 110 -1.38 -8.64 2.49
N ILE A 111 -2.46 -8.59 3.27
CA ILE A 111 -2.42 -8.87 4.73
C ILE A 111 -2.00 -10.30 5.09
N ARG A 112 -1.90 -11.21 4.10
CA ARG A 112 -1.34 -12.55 4.32
C ARG A 112 0.18 -12.52 4.52
N HIS A 113 0.85 -11.45 4.11
CA HIS A 113 2.25 -11.19 4.41
C HIS A 113 2.36 -10.59 5.81
N ARG A 114 2.64 -11.44 6.80
CA ARG A 114 2.50 -11.12 8.24
C ARG A 114 3.66 -10.36 8.86
N THR A 115 4.64 -9.92 8.07
CA THR A 115 5.79 -9.15 8.54
C THR A 115 5.46 -7.69 8.83
N ALA A 116 4.32 -7.19 8.34
CA ALA A 116 3.86 -5.84 8.57
C ALA A 116 2.74 -5.77 9.62
N ASN A 117 2.74 -4.68 10.40
CA ASN A 117 1.60 -4.28 11.20
C ASN A 117 0.57 -3.60 10.31
N VAL A 118 -0.71 -3.94 10.46
CA VAL A 118 -1.79 -3.43 9.62
C VAL A 118 -2.89 -2.86 10.49
N ASN A 119 -3.37 -1.67 10.11
CA ASN A 119 -4.59 -1.07 10.63
C ASN A 119 -5.50 -0.73 9.45
N GLU A 120 -6.73 -1.22 9.49
CA GLU A 120 -7.69 -1.06 8.40
C GLU A 120 -8.77 -0.03 8.76
N TYR A 121 -9.22 0.71 7.75
CA TYR A 121 -10.39 1.56 7.85
C TYR A 121 -11.64 0.74 8.14
N SER A 122 -12.43 1.17 9.12
CA SER A 122 -13.61 0.41 9.56
C SER A 122 -14.91 0.96 8.96
N ALA A 123 -15.56 0.17 8.12
CA ALA A 123 -16.91 0.44 7.63
C ALA A 123 -18.01 0.45 8.72
N ARG A 124 -17.67 0.04 9.94
CA ARG A 124 -18.59 0.06 11.09
C ARG A 124 -18.74 1.44 11.71
N TYR A 125 -17.74 2.30 11.52
CA TYR A 125 -17.69 3.64 12.13
C TYR A 125 -17.81 4.76 11.13
N SER A 126 -17.63 4.47 9.84
CA SER A 126 -17.65 5.47 8.78
C SER A 126 -18.30 4.90 7.53
N ILE A 127 -19.00 5.76 6.79
CA ILE A 127 -19.53 5.41 5.48
C ILE A 127 -18.34 5.34 4.52
N LEU A 128 -18.18 4.19 3.86
CA LEU A 128 -17.16 4.01 2.84
C LEU A 128 -17.51 4.86 1.60
N ASP A 129 -16.48 5.38 0.94
CA ASP A 129 -16.64 5.96 -0.39
C ASP A 129 -17.24 4.90 -1.33
N LYS A 130 -18.20 5.31 -2.17
CA LYS A 130 -18.81 4.43 -3.17
C LYS A 130 -17.90 4.26 -4.39
N GLU A 131 -16.64 3.93 -4.14
CA GLU A 131 -15.62 3.71 -5.17
C GLU A 131 -15.32 2.20 -5.24
N PHE A 132 -15.67 1.62 -6.37
CA PHE A 132 -15.45 0.20 -6.63
C PHE A 132 -14.47 0.03 -7.78
N TYR A 133 -13.63 -0.98 -7.69
CA TYR A 133 -12.79 -1.37 -8.81
C TYR A 133 -13.66 -1.98 -9.91
N LEU A 134 -13.72 -1.32 -11.05
CA LEU A 134 -14.30 -1.85 -12.28
C LEU A 134 -13.16 -2.00 -13.30
N PRO A 135 -12.92 -3.21 -13.83
CA PRO A 135 -11.88 -3.40 -14.84
C PRO A 135 -12.24 -2.62 -16.12
N SER A 136 -11.24 -2.05 -16.78
CA SER A 136 -11.44 -1.53 -18.14
C SER A 136 -11.75 -2.68 -19.12
N LYS A 137 -12.38 -2.39 -20.24
CA LYS A 137 -12.73 -3.41 -21.26
C LYS A 137 -11.49 -4.22 -21.70
N GLU A 138 -10.34 -3.59 -21.80
CA GLU A 138 -9.07 -4.23 -22.19
C GLU A 138 -8.53 -5.15 -21.08
N ASN A 139 -8.93 -4.91 -19.83
CA ASN A 139 -8.54 -5.70 -18.68
C ASN A 139 -9.54 -6.81 -18.32
N LEU A 140 -10.68 -6.85 -19.00
CA LEU A 140 -11.68 -7.90 -18.82
C LEU A 140 -11.30 -9.12 -19.65
N ALA A 141 -10.79 -10.16 -19.00
CA ALA A 141 -10.34 -11.38 -19.67
C ALA A 141 -10.95 -12.62 -19.02
N ALA A 142 -11.18 -13.63 -19.84
CA ALA A 142 -11.56 -14.96 -19.36
C ALA A 142 -10.40 -15.58 -18.55
N GLN A 143 -10.72 -16.57 -17.73
CA GLN A 143 -9.70 -17.35 -17.06
C GLN A 143 -8.97 -18.24 -18.07
N SER A 144 -7.65 -18.37 -17.94
CA SER A 144 -6.86 -19.26 -18.77
C SER A 144 -7.25 -20.73 -18.53
N THR A 145 -7.37 -21.49 -19.60
CA THR A 145 -7.65 -22.93 -19.54
C THR A 145 -6.44 -23.76 -19.11
N ASN A 146 -5.23 -23.28 -19.41
CA ASN A 146 -3.99 -24.00 -19.11
C ASN A 146 -3.42 -23.65 -17.74
N ASN A 147 -3.52 -22.40 -17.34
CA ASN A 147 -3.09 -21.94 -16.01
C ASN A 147 -4.24 -21.21 -15.34
N ARG A 148 -4.89 -21.86 -14.39
CA ARG A 148 -6.06 -21.30 -13.68
C ARG A 148 -5.80 -19.99 -12.93
N GLN A 149 -4.54 -19.65 -12.67
CA GLN A 149 -4.14 -18.35 -12.10
C GLN A 149 -3.83 -17.31 -13.18
N GLY A 150 -3.77 -17.73 -14.44
CA GLY A 150 -3.48 -16.85 -15.57
C GLY A 150 -4.72 -16.27 -16.23
N ARG A 151 -4.49 -15.23 -17.00
CA ARG A 151 -5.52 -14.59 -17.84
C ARG A 151 -5.56 -15.28 -19.21
N GLY A 152 -6.76 -15.51 -19.70
CA GLY A 152 -7.03 -15.96 -21.08
C GLY A 152 -7.27 -14.78 -22.04
N ASN A 153 -8.06 -15.03 -23.05
CA ASN A 153 -8.40 -14.02 -24.05
C ASN A 153 -9.27 -12.91 -23.46
N VAL A 154 -9.07 -11.68 -23.96
CA VAL A 154 -9.90 -10.54 -23.61
C VAL A 154 -11.34 -10.81 -24.08
N ILE A 155 -12.30 -10.58 -23.19
CA ILE A 155 -13.72 -10.67 -23.52
C ILE A 155 -14.10 -9.42 -24.32
N SER A 156 -14.69 -9.59 -25.49
CA SER A 156 -15.02 -8.51 -26.39
C SER A 156 -16.50 -8.47 -26.75
N GLY A 157 -16.94 -7.34 -27.33
CA GLY A 157 -18.33 -7.16 -27.80
C GLY A 157 -19.36 -7.03 -26.68
N GLY A 158 -20.60 -7.38 -26.96
CA GLY A 158 -21.73 -7.24 -26.03
C GLY A 158 -21.58 -8.00 -24.71
N GLN A 159 -20.85 -9.12 -24.71
CA GLN A 159 -20.56 -9.89 -23.51
C GLN A 159 -19.72 -9.10 -22.51
N ALA A 160 -18.74 -8.32 -22.99
CA ALA A 160 -17.93 -7.47 -22.10
C ALA A 160 -18.78 -6.37 -21.45
N GLU A 161 -19.71 -5.79 -22.20
CA GLU A 161 -20.62 -4.76 -21.70
C GLU A 161 -21.59 -5.30 -20.66
N GLU A 162 -22.13 -6.48 -20.90
CA GLU A 162 -23.01 -7.16 -19.95
C GLU A 162 -22.29 -7.48 -18.64
N VAL A 163 -21.06 -8.01 -18.68
CA VAL A 163 -20.27 -8.32 -17.49
C VAL A 163 -19.93 -7.05 -16.71
N LEU A 164 -19.55 -5.96 -17.39
CA LEU A 164 -19.25 -4.69 -16.72
C LEU A 164 -20.50 -4.07 -16.09
N SER A 165 -21.66 -4.16 -16.72
CA SER A 165 -22.92 -3.70 -16.15
C SER A 165 -23.27 -4.50 -14.90
N LEU A 166 -23.18 -5.82 -14.95
CA LEU A 166 -23.44 -6.70 -13.80
C LEU A 166 -22.50 -6.38 -12.62
N LEU A 167 -21.20 -6.20 -12.88
CA LEU A 167 -20.22 -5.84 -11.83
C LEU A 167 -20.56 -4.50 -11.18
N LYS A 168 -20.96 -3.51 -11.98
CA LYS A 168 -21.36 -2.19 -11.49
C LYS A 168 -22.62 -2.27 -10.63
N ASP A 169 -23.66 -2.91 -11.14
CA ASP A 169 -24.95 -3.05 -10.45
C ASP A 169 -24.81 -3.82 -9.14
N ASP A 170 -23.99 -4.86 -9.12
CA ASP A 170 -23.73 -5.66 -7.92
C ASP A 170 -22.93 -4.88 -6.87
N ALA A 171 -21.92 -4.12 -7.29
CA ALA A 171 -21.17 -3.23 -6.42
C ALA A 171 -22.06 -2.17 -5.78
N GLU A 172 -22.91 -1.50 -6.56
CA GLU A 172 -23.85 -0.48 -6.07
C GLU A 172 -24.87 -1.11 -5.10
N ARG A 173 -25.44 -2.24 -5.45
CA ARG A 173 -26.41 -2.96 -4.61
C ARG A 173 -25.82 -3.40 -3.28
N THR A 174 -24.61 -3.95 -3.31
CA THR A 174 -23.89 -4.39 -2.11
C THR A 174 -23.56 -3.20 -1.20
N SER A 175 -23.14 -2.07 -1.75
CA SER A 175 -22.89 -0.85 -0.98
C SER A 175 -24.14 -0.36 -0.25
N VAL A 176 -25.29 -0.30 -0.93
CA VAL A 176 -26.55 0.12 -0.33
C VAL A 176 -26.96 -0.83 0.80
N SER A 177 -26.84 -2.13 0.60
CA SER A 177 -27.16 -3.13 1.62
C SER A 177 -26.28 -2.96 2.87
N TYR A 178 -25.00 -2.66 2.71
CA TYR A 178 -24.08 -2.48 3.83
C TYR A 178 -24.31 -1.18 4.62
N THR A 179 -24.74 -0.11 3.96
CA THR A 179 -25.06 1.16 4.62
C THR A 179 -26.39 1.14 5.38
N HIS A 180 -27.34 0.28 4.96
CA HIS A 180 -28.68 0.18 5.57
C HIS A 180 -28.81 -1.00 6.55
N LEU A 181 -27.94 -2.01 6.46
CA LEU A 181 -27.86 -3.08 7.43
C LEU A 181 -27.02 -2.62 8.62
N THR A 182 -27.67 -2.08 9.65
CA THR A 182 -27.07 -2.02 10.97
C THR A 182 -26.86 -3.45 11.45
N LEU A 183 -25.65 -3.98 11.27
CA LEU A 183 -25.27 -5.21 11.94
C LEU A 183 -25.45 -4.96 13.45
N PRO A 184 -26.26 -5.77 14.15
CA PRO A 184 -26.47 -5.61 15.57
C PRO A 184 -25.18 -5.98 16.29
N THR A 185 -24.29 -5.00 16.43
CA THR A 185 -23.16 -5.11 17.34
C THR A 185 -23.68 -4.79 18.73
N LYS A 186 -24.44 -5.71 19.32
CA LYS A 186 -24.65 -5.70 20.75
C LYS A 186 -23.28 -5.91 21.39
N ARG A 187 -22.73 -4.82 21.93
CA ARG A 187 -21.66 -4.91 22.90
C ARG A 187 -22.26 -5.67 24.09
N ILE A 188 -21.94 -6.94 24.24
CA ILE A 188 -22.12 -7.64 25.49
C ILE A 188 -20.99 -7.09 26.39
N VAL A 189 -21.36 -6.21 27.30
CA VAL A 189 -20.52 -5.79 28.42
C VAL A 189 -20.61 -6.88 29.47
#